data_55f1513f5fab888e43ed673307c6315a
#
_entry.id   55f1513f5fab888e43ed673307c6315a
#
_cell.length_a   1.000
_cell.length_b   1.000
_cell.length_c   1.000
_cell.angle_alpha   90.00
_cell.angle_beta   90.00
_cell.angle_gamma   90.00
#
_symmetry.space_group_name_H-M   'P 1'
#
loop_
_entity.id
_entity.type
_entity.pdbx_description
1 polymer ?
#
loop_
_entity_poly.entity_id
_entity_poly.type
_entity_poly.pdbx_seq_one_letter_code
_entity_poly.pdbx_strand_id
1 'polypeptide(L)'
;MKRWIPWVAAAIVIVLLGGGVWRAMAARQAQQKALSEATAQEPLQLAADEIITVRRQNLMLGVPVSGSLRAVDSAMVKARVGGELQGLTLREGDTVKAGQEVARIDPTEARARLRQAQQQADAAKSQVDINQRQYTNNRALVDQGFISPTALVTSQASLEAAQSSYQAAVSATDVARKSLDDTVLKSPITGLVAQRLAQPGERVAVDARIIEVVDLSRLELEALLTPADSLAVRVGQKALLTIDGTATPVPATVARISPSAQAGSRTVPVYLRVDQAKGETPLRQGLFVQGTLDTGRAEVLTVPLDAVRTDKPAPYLQTLKDGRIAYAEVKTGARSVIDGQTWVAVEGVPDGTPVIAGRIGQLREGTTVASAKPAAAAQAASASTPRTAP
;
A
#
# COMPACT_ATOMS: atom_id res chain seq x y z
N MET A 1 -110.55 -19.42 26.55
CA MET A 1 -109.76 -18.18 26.29
C MET A 1 -108.46 -18.23 27.07
N LYS A 2 -107.34 -18.57 26.47
CA LYS A 2 -105.94 -18.29 27.02
C LYS A 2 -104.85 -19.15 26.33
N ARG A 3 -104.80 -19.17 24.99
CA ARG A 3 -103.74 -19.93 24.25
C ARG A 3 -102.80 -19.04 23.47
N TRP A 4 -102.80 -17.70 23.62
CA TRP A 4 -101.97 -16.73 22.87
C TRP A 4 -100.81 -16.15 23.68
N ILE A 5 -100.85 -16.30 24.99
CA ILE A 5 -99.77 -15.72 25.88
C ILE A 5 -98.38 -16.30 25.62
N PRO A 6 -98.16 -17.62 25.41
CA PRO A 6 -96.86 -18.17 25.16
C PRO A 6 -96.26 -17.73 23.83
N TRP A 7 -97.10 -17.44 22.79
CA TRP A 7 -96.58 -16.99 21.51
C TRP A 7 -96.14 -15.52 21.50
N VAL A 8 -96.75 -14.67 22.26
CA VAL A 8 -96.36 -13.27 22.41
C VAL A 8 -95.06 -13.18 23.23
N ALA A 9 -94.95 -14.04 24.28
CA ALA A 9 -93.72 -14.08 25.04
C ALA A 9 -92.50 -14.56 24.19
N ALA A 10 -92.69 -15.57 23.34
CA ALA A 10 -91.67 -16.04 22.38
C ALA A 10 -91.26 -14.96 21.37
N ALA A 11 -92.23 -14.22 20.84
CA ALA A 11 -91.91 -13.10 19.90
C ALA A 11 -91.12 -11.98 20.54
N ILE A 12 -91.44 -11.63 21.81
CA ILE A 12 -90.69 -10.60 22.57
C ILE A 12 -89.27 -11.08 22.83
N VAL A 13 -89.07 -12.36 23.18
CA VAL A 13 -87.69 -12.90 23.40
C VAL A 13 -86.90 -12.92 22.11
N ILE A 14 -87.50 -13.25 20.95
CA ILE A 14 -86.80 -13.20 19.65
C ILE A 14 -86.42 -11.77 19.26
N VAL A 15 -87.31 -10.80 19.49
CA VAL A 15 -87.02 -9.38 19.25
C VAL A 15 -85.85 -8.86 20.17
N LEU A 16 -85.90 -9.26 21.44
CA LEU A 16 -84.81 -8.88 22.37
C LEU A 16 -83.44 -9.54 22.02
N LEU A 17 -83.50 -10.83 21.65
CA LEU A 17 -82.29 -11.53 21.19
C LEU A 17 -81.81 -11.00 19.84
N GLY A 18 -82.71 -10.73 18.88
CA GLY A 18 -82.33 -10.12 17.60
C GLY A 18 -81.76 -8.70 17.77
N GLY A 19 -82.37 -7.87 18.62
CA GLY A 19 -81.90 -6.56 18.99
C GLY A 19 -80.54 -6.58 19.71
N GLY A 20 -80.35 -7.56 20.59
CA GLY A 20 -79.04 -7.76 21.29
C GLY A 20 -77.91 -8.16 20.31
N VAL A 21 -78.19 -9.10 19.39
CA VAL A 21 -77.18 -9.51 18.36
C VAL A 21 -76.88 -8.39 17.38
N TRP A 22 -77.92 -7.64 16.94
CA TRP A 22 -77.70 -6.49 16.06
C TRP A 22 -76.84 -5.37 16.74
N ARG A 23 -77.13 -5.08 18.01
CA ARG A 23 -76.36 -4.11 18.80
C ARG A 23 -74.94 -4.58 19.06
N ALA A 24 -74.68 -5.85 19.29
CA ALA A 24 -73.39 -6.45 19.45
C ALA A 24 -72.61 -6.44 18.14
N MET A 25 -73.25 -6.67 17.00
CA MET A 25 -72.60 -6.52 15.67
C MET A 25 -72.25 -5.07 15.35
N ALA A 26 -73.17 -4.15 15.59
CA ALA A 26 -72.90 -2.71 15.40
C ALA A 26 -71.80 -2.20 16.31
N ALA A 27 -71.73 -2.64 17.56
CA ALA A 27 -70.64 -2.33 18.49
C ALA A 27 -69.29 -2.89 18.03
N ARG A 28 -69.29 -4.14 17.50
CA ARG A 28 -68.05 -4.72 16.92
C ARG A 28 -67.59 -4.01 15.66
N GLN A 29 -68.50 -3.58 14.79
CA GLN A 29 -68.16 -2.78 13.60
C GLN A 29 -67.67 -1.38 13.98
N ALA A 30 -68.24 -0.76 14.99
CA ALA A 30 -67.75 0.54 15.52
C ALA A 30 -66.39 0.40 16.17
N GLN A 31 -66.14 -0.70 16.95
CA GLN A 31 -64.81 -0.97 17.48
C GLN A 31 -63.77 -1.29 16.41
N GLN A 32 -64.12 -2.05 15.37
CA GLN A 32 -63.24 -2.31 14.26
C GLN A 32 -62.91 -1.05 13.46
N LYS A 33 -63.87 -0.15 13.24
CA LYS A 33 -63.64 1.15 12.64
C LYS A 33 -62.77 2.04 13.51
N ALA A 34 -63.02 2.10 14.80
CA ALA A 34 -62.21 2.87 15.75
C ALA A 34 -60.77 2.33 15.85
N LEU A 35 -60.58 1.01 15.80
CA LEU A 35 -59.26 0.37 15.72
C LEU A 35 -58.55 0.65 14.39
N SER A 36 -59.28 0.67 13.27
CA SER A 36 -58.68 1.00 11.97
C SER A 36 -58.34 2.50 11.82
N GLU A 37 -59.13 3.39 12.45
CA GLU A 37 -58.81 4.82 12.52
C GLU A 37 -57.67 5.14 13.53
N ALA A 38 -57.60 4.43 14.65
CA ALA A 38 -56.48 4.52 15.59
C ALA A 38 -55.15 3.94 15.05
N THR A 39 -55.21 3.08 14.02
CA THR A 39 -54.05 2.52 13.33
C THR A 39 -53.65 3.36 12.11
N ALA A 40 -54.42 4.41 11.76
CA ALA A 40 -53.98 5.44 10.83
C ALA A 40 -52.85 6.25 11.50
N GLN A 41 -51.61 5.78 11.35
CA GLN A 41 -50.44 6.50 11.81
C GLN A 41 -50.45 7.92 11.21
N GLU A 42 -50.40 8.94 12.08
CA GLU A 42 -50.20 10.30 11.59
C GLU A 42 -49.04 10.30 10.61
N PRO A 43 -49.16 10.92 9.42
CA PRO A 43 -48.10 10.93 8.42
C PRO A 43 -46.85 11.58 9.05
N LEU A 44 -45.76 10.83 9.02
CA LEU A 44 -44.49 11.32 9.53
C LEU A 44 -44.08 12.55 8.72
N GLN A 45 -43.89 13.70 9.39
CA GLN A 45 -43.43 14.93 8.76
C GLN A 45 -41.91 14.89 8.64
N LEU A 46 -41.40 14.80 7.41
CA LEU A 46 -39.98 14.89 7.13
C LEU A 46 -39.62 16.30 6.66
N ALA A 47 -38.55 16.86 7.19
CA ALA A 47 -37.98 18.10 6.72
C ALA A 47 -37.34 17.94 5.33
N ALA A 48 -37.26 19.02 4.57
CA ALA A 48 -36.72 18.96 3.19
C ALA A 48 -35.28 18.49 3.11
N ASP A 49 -34.47 18.73 4.16
CA ASP A 49 -33.07 18.32 4.28
C ASP A 49 -32.91 16.85 4.74
N GLU A 50 -34.02 16.18 5.06
CA GLU A 50 -34.08 14.78 5.43
C GLU A 50 -34.38 13.86 4.23
N ILE A 51 -34.67 14.45 3.08
CA ILE A 51 -34.87 13.74 1.83
C ILE A 51 -33.72 14.10 0.89
N ILE A 52 -32.93 13.12 0.55
CA ILE A 52 -31.79 13.24 -0.35
C ILE A 52 -32.17 12.61 -1.69
N THR A 53 -31.74 13.20 -2.78
CA THR A 53 -32.01 12.66 -4.11
C THR A 53 -30.79 11.89 -4.60
N VAL A 54 -31.01 10.67 -5.10
CA VAL A 54 -29.98 9.95 -5.86
C VAL A 54 -29.58 10.79 -7.06
N ARG A 55 -28.29 11.08 -7.22
CA ARG A 55 -27.82 11.92 -8.32
C ARG A 55 -26.54 11.37 -8.93
N ARG A 56 -26.34 11.66 -10.21
CA ARG A 56 -25.07 11.37 -10.87
C ARG A 56 -24.00 12.33 -10.38
N GLN A 57 -22.89 11.79 -9.96
CA GLN A 57 -21.71 12.55 -9.57
C GLN A 57 -20.45 11.91 -10.13
N ASN A 58 -19.47 12.76 -10.42
CA ASN A 58 -18.12 12.29 -10.74
C ASN A 58 -17.44 11.82 -9.46
N LEU A 59 -17.54 10.52 -9.20
CA LEU A 59 -16.90 9.90 -8.06
C LEU A 59 -15.45 9.53 -8.43
N MET A 60 -14.52 9.87 -7.55
CA MET A 60 -13.14 9.40 -7.66
C MET A 60 -13.13 7.89 -7.38
N LEU A 61 -12.73 7.11 -8.37
CA LEU A 61 -12.51 5.68 -8.19
C LEU A 61 -11.18 5.49 -7.50
N GLY A 62 -11.21 4.99 -6.27
CA GLY A 62 -10.03 4.76 -5.48
C GLY A 62 -9.83 3.28 -5.19
N VAL A 63 -8.63 2.76 -5.47
CA VAL A 63 -8.21 1.45 -4.98
C VAL A 63 -7.51 1.64 -3.64
N PRO A 64 -7.97 0.99 -2.57
CA PRO A 64 -7.28 1.04 -1.29
C PRO A 64 -5.92 0.35 -1.41
N VAL A 65 -4.89 1.01 -0.92
CA VAL A 65 -3.51 0.52 -0.89
C VAL A 65 -2.99 0.54 0.53
N SER A 66 -2.27 -0.51 0.91
CA SER A 66 -1.59 -0.58 2.19
C SER A 66 -0.31 -1.39 2.06
N GLY A 67 0.65 -1.10 2.90
CA GLY A 67 1.93 -1.82 2.90
C GLY A 67 2.96 -1.14 3.78
N SER A 68 4.21 -1.54 3.64
CA SER A 68 5.33 -0.96 4.38
C SER A 68 6.22 -0.12 3.48
N LEU A 69 6.76 0.96 4.03
CA LEU A 69 7.77 1.77 3.36
C LEU A 69 9.08 1.00 3.25
N ARG A 70 9.70 1.05 2.08
CA ARG A 70 11.02 0.48 1.81
C ARG A 70 11.92 1.52 1.16
N ALA A 71 13.19 1.49 1.53
CA ALA A 71 14.20 2.24 0.80
C ALA A 71 14.39 1.63 -0.60
N VAL A 72 14.46 2.48 -1.61
CA VAL A 72 14.74 2.04 -3.00
C VAL A 72 16.15 1.45 -3.08
N ASP A 73 17.09 2.12 -2.41
CA ASP A 73 18.47 1.69 -2.36
C ASP A 73 18.81 1.19 -0.95
N SER A 74 19.13 -0.09 -0.87
CA SER A 74 19.65 -0.73 0.34
C SER A 74 20.82 -1.63 -0.03
N ALA A 75 21.79 -1.73 0.88
CA ALA A 75 22.95 -2.56 0.67
C ALA A 75 23.30 -3.34 1.93
N MET A 76 23.42 -4.64 1.77
CA MET A 76 23.93 -5.53 2.81
C MET A 76 25.45 -5.68 2.65
N VAL A 77 26.21 -5.10 3.55
CA VAL A 77 27.66 -5.31 3.61
C VAL A 77 27.93 -6.69 4.20
N LYS A 78 28.63 -7.52 3.43
CA LYS A 78 28.96 -8.90 3.81
C LYS A 78 30.47 -9.08 3.89
N ALA A 79 30.89 -10.03 4.73
CA ALA A 79 32.28 -10.48 4.81
C ALA A 79 32.66 -11.21 3.51
N ARG A 80 33.76 -10.77 2.86
CA ARG A 80 34.28 -11.42 1.65
C ARG A 80 35.33 -12.50 1.94
N VAL A 81 35.91 -12.42 3.13
CA VAL A 81 36.86 -13.40 3.67
C VAL A 81 36.45 -13.76 5.09
N GLY A 82 36.82 -14.92 5.57
CA GLY A 82 36.56 -15.33 6.96
C GLY A 82 37.68 -14.83 7.88
N GLY A 83 37.31 -14.48 9.13
CA GLY A 83 38.25 -14.04 10.15
C GLY A 83 37.57 -13.29 11.29
N GLU A 84 38.38 -12.71 12.18
CA GLU A 84 37.88 -11.87 13.28
C GLU A 84 37.53 -10.48 12.79
N LEU A 85 36.35 -9.97 13.17
CA LEU A 85 35.85 -8.66 12.80
C LEU A 85 36.44 -7.58 13.71
N GLN A 86 37.11 -6.60 13.13
CA GLN A 86 37.76 -5.51 13.85
C GLN A 86 37.21 -4.14 13.35
N GLY A 87 37.30 -3.11 14.20
CA GLY A 87 37.07 -1.72 13.81
C GLY A 87 35.62 -1.39 13.42
N LEU A 88 34.62 -2.25 13.73
CA LEU A 88 33.21 -1.95 13.54
C LEU A 88 32.74 -1.01 14.66
N THR A 89 32.86 0.30 14.45
CA THR A 89 32.48 1.34 15.42
C THR A 89 31.10 1.91 15.15
N LEU A 90 30.57 1.69 13.95
CA LEU A 90 29.29 2.20 13.50
C LEU A 90 28.13 1.56 14.28
N ARG A 91 27.10 2.37 14.56
CA ARG A 91 25.85 1.99 15.22
C ARG A 91 24.66 2.27 14.31
N GLU A 92 23.52 1.72 14.65
CA GLU A 92 22.26 2.02 13.97
C GLU A 92 21.95 3.52 14.05
N GLY A 93 21.61 4.11 12.90
CA GLY A 93 21.38 5.55 12.77
C GLY A 93 22.60 6.37 12.33
N ASP A 94 23.83 5.80 12.35
CA ASP A 94 25.01 6.50 11.88
C ASP A 94 24.99 6.66 10.36
N THR A 95 25.49 7.79 9.89
CA THR A 95 25.64 8.08 8.44
C THR A 95 26.92 7.47 7.90
N VAL A 96 26.81 6.84 6.73
CA VAL A 96 27.92 6.21 6.01
C VAL A 96 27.94 6.71 4.56
N LYS A 97 29.14 6.98 4.02
CA LYS A 97 29.34 7.36 2.62
C LYS A 97 29.72 6.16 1.78
N ALA A 98 29.37 6.18 0.50
CA ALA A 98 29.84 5.17 -0.46
C ALA A 98 31.38 5.13 -0.48
N GLY A 99 31.95 3.91 -0.43
CA GLY A 99 33.40 3.68 -0.35
C GLY A 99 34.02 3.82 1.06
N GLN A 100 33.27 4.30 2.05
CA GLN A 100 33.73 4.40 3.43
C GLN A 100 33.97 3.02 4.03
N GLU A 101 35.10 2.84 4.71
CA GLU A 101 35.40 1.66 5.50
C GLU A 101 34.41 1.58 6.69
N VAL A 102 33.73 0.46 6.83
CA VAL A 102 32.74 0.22 7.89
C VAL A 102 33.25 -0.75 8.93
N ALA A 103 34.10 -1.66 8.50
CA ALA A 103 34.77 -2.64 9.36
C ALA A 103 35.96 -3.25 8.64
N ARG A 104 36.76 -4.00 9.37
CA ARG A 104 37.90 -4.75 8.83
C ARG A 104 37.90 -6.16 9.42
N ILE A 105 38.27 -7.14 8.61
CA ILE A 105 38.58 -8.50 9.07
C ILE A 105 40.09 -8.55 9.33
N ASP A 106 40.53 -9.27 10.37
CA ASP A 106 41.95 -9.37 10.70
C ASP A 106 42.80 -9.70 9.45
N PRO A 107 43.65 -8.79 9.00
CA PRO A 107 44.40 -8.94 7.76
C PRO A 107 45.71 -9.72 7.90
N THR A 108 46.02 -10.24 9.10
CA THR A 108 47.35 -10.83 9.42
C THR A 108 47.70 -11.97 8.49
N GLU A 109 46.77 -12.91 8.27
CA GLU A 109 46.99 -14.04 7.37
C GLU A 109 47.07 -13.58 5.89
N ALA A 110 46.15 -12.72 5.45
CA ALA A 110 46.17 -12.21 4.09
C ALA A 110 47.44 -11.42 3.74
N ARG A 111 47.97 -10.62 4.69
CA ARG A 111 49.26 -9.94 4.54
C ARG A 111 50.40 -10.91 4.44
N ALA A 112 50.42 -12.00 5.23
CA ALA A 112 51.46 -13.00 5.17
C ALA A 112 51.45 -13.74 3.81
N ARG A 113 50.30 -14.10 3.30
CA ARG A 113 50.13 -14.72 1.97
C ARG A 113 50.59 -13.77 0.84
N LEU A 114 50.25 -12.50 0.93
CA LEU A 114 50.72 -11.49 -0.07
C LEU A 114 52.27 -11.40 -0.06
N ARG A 115 52.90 -11.28 1.12
CA ARG A 115 54.36 -11.27 1.20
C ARG A 115 55.00 -12.52 0.61
N GLN A 116 54.46 -13.69 0.90
CA GLN A 116 54.93 -14.97 0.33
C GLN A 116 54.85 -14.97 -1.20
N ALA A 117 53.71 -14.58 -1.77
CA ALA A 117 53.52 -14.51 -3.21
C ALA A 117 54.49 -13.48 -3.87
N GLN A 118 54.71 -12.32 -3.23
CA GLN A 118 55.66 -11.31 -3.68
C GLN A 118 57.09 -11.87 -3.73
N GLN A 119 57.53 -12.60 -2.68
CA GLN A 119 58.86 -13.20 -2.64
C GLN A 119 59.04 -14.28 -3.76
N GLN A 120 57.97 -15.04 -4.06
CA GLN A 120 58.00 -16.00 -5.17
C GLN A 120 58.10 -15.30 -6.52
N ALA A 121 57.38 -14.20 -6.73
CA ALA A 121 57.48 -13.39 -7.95
C ALA A 121 58.88 -12.78 -8.11
N ASP A 122 59.48 -12.27 -7.01
CA ASP A 122 60.85 -11.70 -7.03
C ASP A 122 61.89 -12.79 -7.36
N ALA A 123 61.76 -14.01 -6.82
CA ALA A 123 62.62 -15.14 -7.15
C ALA A 123 62.47 -15.54 -8.63
N ALA A 124 61.27 -15.64 -9.14
CA ALA A 124 60.99 -15.94 -10.55
C ALA A 124 61.56 -14.84 -11.49
N LYS A 125 61.46 -13.58 -11.09
CA LYS A 125 62.07 -12.45 -11.83
C LYS A 125 63.56 -12.60 -11.92
N SER A 126 64.23 -12.93 -10.81
CA SER A 126 65.69 -13.18 -10.79
C SER A 126 66.08 -14.31 -11.75
N GLN A 127 65.25 -15.36 -11.90
CA GLN A 127 65.49 -16.44 -12.86
C GLN A 127 65.34 -15.94 -14.31
N VAL A 128 64.39 -15.05 -14.60
CA VAL A 128 64.29 -14.39 -15.92
C VAL A 128 65.57 -13.61 -16.23
N ASP A 129 66.10 -12.82 -15.25
CA ASP A 129 67.28 -12.03 -15.45
C ASP A 129 68.49 -12.88 -15.73
N ILE A 130 68.64 -14.07 -15.08
CA ILE A 130 69.68 -15.03 -15.33
C ILE A 130 69.57 -15.61 -16.74
N ASN A 131 68.39 -16.09 -17.13
CA ASN A 131 68.18 -16.70 -18.46
C ASN A 131 68.26 -15.64 -19.57
N GLN A 132 67.91 -14.41 -19.33
CA GLN A 132 68.08 -13.28 -20.28
C GLN A 132 69.58 -13.01 -20.54
N ARG A 133 70.40 -12.99 -19.51
CA ARG A 133 71.85 -12.86 -19.70
C ARG A 133 72.44 -14.04 -20.44
N GLN A 134 72.02 -15.26 -20.15
CA GLN A 134 72.45 -16.48 -20.86
C GLN A 134 72.07 -16.45 -22.31
N TYR A 135 70.83 -16.05 -22.64
CA TYR A 135 70.38 -15.89 -24.01
C TYR A 135 71.20 -14.81 -24.75
N THR A 136 71.43 -13.64 -24.14
CA THR A 136 72.21 -12.54 -24.69
C THR A 136 73.67 -12.96 -25.00
N ASN A 137 74.30 -13.69 -24.06
CA ASN A 137 75.66 -14.20 -24.23
C ASN A 137 75.69 -15.27 -25.33
N ASN A 138 74.79 -16.24 -25.36
CA ASN A 138 74.72 -17.27 -26.37
C ASN A 138 74.49 -16.67 -27.76
N ARG A 139 73.66 -15.63 -27.89
CA ARG A 139 73.45 -14.90 -29.13
C ARG A 139 74.74 -14.31 -29.67
N ALA A 140 75.52 -13.61 -28.81
CA ALA A 140 76.80 -13.02 -29.24
C ALA A 140 77.81 -14.09 -29.66
N LEU A 141 77.86 -15.23 -29.00
CA LEU A 141 78.76 -16.35 -29.37
C LEU A 141 78.35 -17.06 -30.66
N VAL A 142 77.03 -17.20 -30.96
CA VAL A 142 76.57 -17.73 -32.22
C VAL A 142 76.91 -16.77 -33.36
N ASP A 143 76.71 -15.46 -33.17
CA ASP A 143 76.99 -14.43 -34.17
C ASP A 143 78.51 -14.42 -34.52
N GLN A 144 79.38 -14.84 -33.59
CA GLN A 144 80.81 -14.98 -33.80
C GLN A 144 81.25 -16.36 -34.29
N GLY A 145 80.32 -17.30 -34.42
CA GLY A 145 80.59 -18.69 -34.91
C GLY A 145 81.20 -19.65 -33.88
N PHE A 146 81.18 -19.28 -32.54
CA PHE A 146 81.79 -20.11 -31.50
C PHE A 146 80.89 -21.23 -30.97
N ILE A 147 79.54 -21.10 -31.09
CA ILE A 147 78.60 -22.12 -30.64
C ILE A 147 77.50 -22.40 -31.68
N SER A 148 76.88 -23.57 -31.53
CA SER A 148 75.81 -24.02 -32.44
C SER A 148 74.52 -23.19 -32.33
N PRO A 149 73.82 -22.90 -33.44
CA PRO A 149 72.49 -22.28 -33.40
C PRO A 149 71.45 -22.99 -32.47
N THR A 150 71.61 -24.31 -32.31
CA THR A 150 70.77 -25.08 -31.40
C THR A 150 70.90 -24.62 -29.96
N ALA A 151 72.09 -24.18 -29.51
CA ALA A 151 72.30 -23.66 -28.16
C ALA A 151 71.57 -22.31 -27.92
N LEU A 152 71.47 -21.49 -28.99
CA LEU A 152 70.67 -20.26 -28.94
C LEU A 152 69.17 -20.57 -28.77
N VAL A 153 68.62 -21.51 -29.60
CA VAL A 153 67.21 -21.92 -29.50
C VAL A 153 66.90 -22.45 -28.12
N THR A 154 67.79 -23.30 -27.54
CA THR A 154 67.61 -23.83 -26.18
C THR A 154 67.56 -22.71 -25.13
N SER A 155 68.47 -21.72 -25.23
CA SER A 155 68.50 -20.59 -24.27
C SER A 155 67.32 -19.67 -24.44
N GLN A 156 66.80 -19.51 -25.65
CA GLN A 156 65.57 -18.77 -25.91
C GLN A 156 64.36 -19.48 -25.26
N ALA A 157 64.21 -20.77 -25.48
CA ALA A 157 63.13 -21.54 -24.87
C ALA A 157 63.19 -21.50 -23.32
N SER A 158 64.42 -21.55 -22.76
CA SER A 158 64.63 -21.41 -21.30
C SER A 158 64.22 -20.05 -20.79
N LEU A 159 64.51 -18.95 -21.55
CA LEU A 159 64.07 -17.60 -21.22
C LEU A 159 62.53 -17.46 -21.28
N GLU A 160 61.90 -17.97 -22.33
CA GLU A 160 60.43 -17.97 -22.48
C GLU A 160 59.77 -18.75 -21.33
N ALA A 161 60.30 -19.89 -20.97
CA ALA A 161 59.80 -20.68 -19.83
C ALA A 161 59.90 -19.91 -18.50
N ALA A 162 61.07 -19.20 -18.25
CA ALA A 162 61.24 -18.39 -17.05
C ALA A 162 60.31 -17.16 -17.06
N GLN A 163 60.08 -16.51 -18.19
CA GLN A 163 59.13 -15.42 -18.33
C GLN A 163 57.70 -15.85 -18.03
N SER A 164 57.29 -17.04 -18.54
CA SER A 164 56.01 -17.62 -18.26
C SER A 164 55.82 -17.95 -16.75
N SER A 165 56.84 -18.48 -16.12
CA SER A 165 56.86 -18.76 -14.66
C SER A 165 56.76 -17.47 -13.84
N TYR A 166 57.46 -16.40 -14.23
CA TYR A 166 57.34 -15.09 -13.59
C TYR A 166 55.97 -14.52 -13.72
N GLN A 167 55.34 -14.57 -14.91
CA GLN A 167 53.99 -14.10 -15.11
C GLN A 167 52.96 -14.83 -14.26
N ALA A 168 53.13 -16.15 -14.11
CA ALA A 168 52.31 -16.96 -13.22
C ALA A 168 52.47 -16.51 -11.72
N ALA A 169 53.67 -16.25 -11.27
CA ALA A 169 53.96 -15.75 -9.93
C ALA A 169 53.40 -14.33 -9.68
N VAL A 170 53.43 -13.42 -10.69
CA VAL A 170 52.76 -12.11 -10.62
C VAL A 170 51.26 -12.26 -10.48
N SER A 171 50.65 -13.13 -11.27
CA SER A 171 49.20 -13.42 -11.14
C SER A 171 48.83 -13.97 -9.76
N ALA A 172 49.66 -14.82 -9.17
CA ALA A 172 49.46 -15.30 -7.79
C ALA A 172 49.57 -14.14 -6.76
N THR A 173 50.46 -13.17 -6.97
CA THR A 173 50.54 -11.96 -6.15
C THR A 173 49.30 -11.11 -6.22
N ASP A 174 48.70 -10.98 -7.42
CA ASP A 174 47.45 -10.22 -7.61
C ASP A 174 46.27 -10.86 -6.89
N VAL A 175 46.18 -12.19 -6.91
CA VAL A 175 45.18 -12.93 -6.13
C VAL A 175 45.34 -12.71 -4.64
N ALA A 176 46.58 -12.80 -4.13
CA ALA A 176 46.86 -12.58 -2.72
C ALA A 176 46.56 -11.11 -2.30
N ARG A 177 46.88 -10.14 -3.17
CA ARG A 177 46.52 -8.71 -2.95
C ARG A 177 45.02 -8.53 -2.88
N LYS A 178 44.27 -9.12 -3.80
CA LYS A 178 42.80 -9.09 -3.79
C LYS A 178 42.23 -9.64 -2.50
N SER A 179 42.77 -10.75 -2.01
CA SER A 179 42.35 -11.33 -0.71
C SER A 179 42.64 -10.39 0.46
N LEU A 180 43.71 -9.62 0.42
CA LEU A 180 43.98 -8.59 1.42
C LEU A 180 43.01 -7.42 1.31
N ASP A 181 42.72 -6.94 0.10
CA ASP A 181 41.75 -5.87 -0.14
C ASP A 181 40.34 -6.27 0.35
N ASP A 182 40.00 -7.53 0.21
CA ASP A 182 38.71 -8.07 0.66
C ASP A 182 38.57 -8.19 2.18
N THR A 183 39.65 -7.99 2.95
CA THR A 183 39.57 -7.84 4.41
C THR A 183 38.98 -6.50 4.83
N VAL A 184 38.97 -5.48 3.97
CA VAL A 184 38.41 -4.16 4.25
C VAL A 184 37.00 -4.09 3.73
N LEU A 185 36.02 -4.02 4.66
CA LEU A 185 34.63 -3.93 4.32
C LEU A 185 34.21 -2.49 4.11
N LYS A 186 33.70 -2.15 2.93
CA LYS A 186 33.27 -0.80 2.56
C LYS A 186 31.80 -0.77 2.22
N SER A 187 31.15 0.35 2.56
CA SER A 187 29.77 0.58 2.12
C SER A 187 29.71 0.83 0.61
N PRO A 188 28.84 0.15 -0.15
CA PRO A 188 28.67 0.42 -1.56
C PRO A 188 27.81 1.66 -1.84
N ILE A 189 27.01 2.13 -0.87
CA ILE A 189 26.09 3.26 -1.00
C ILE A 189 26.31 4.26 0.13
N THR A 190 25.86 5.50 -0.10
CA THR A 190 25.70 6.50 0.96
C THR A 190 24.32 6.33 1.59
N GLY A 191 24.25 6.33 2.93
CA GLY A 191 22.99 6.17 3.64
C GLY A 191 23.17 6.10 5.15
N LEU A 192 22.20 5.53 5.83
CA LEU A 192 22.19 5.29 7.27
C LEU A 192 22.34 3.80 7.55
N VAL A 193 23.03 3.46 8.63
CA VAL A 193 23.07 2.09 9.14
C VAL A 193 21.69 1.75 9.68
N ALA A 194 21.00 0.84 9.02
CA ALA A 194 19.68 0.37 9.44
C ALA A 194 19.80 -0.69 10.53
N GLN A 195 20.79 -1.60 10.38
CA GLN A 195 20.96 -2.71 11.30
C GLN A 195 22.44 -3.14 11.36
N ARG A 196 22.91 -3.45 12.55
CA ARG A 196 24.19 -4.11 12.81
C ARG A 196 23.95 -5.58 13.16
N LEU A 197 24.51 -6.48 12.36
CA LEU A 197 24.25 -7.93 12.43
C LEU A 197 25.42 -8.72 13.02
N ALA A 198 26.59 -8.10 13.16
CA ALA A 198 27.80 -8.70 13.74
C ALA A 198 28.40 -7.77 14.80
N GLN A 199 29.17 -8.31 15.71
CA GLN A 199 29.84 -7.57 16.78
C GLN A 199 31.35 -7.49 16.53
N PRO A 200 32.02 -6.39 16.99
CA PRO A 200 33.47 -6.33 17.00
C PRO A 200 34.08 -7.48 17.83
N GLY A 201 35.13 -8.10 17.32
CA GLY A 201 35.75 -9.28 17.93
C GLY A 201 35.11 -10.62 17.58
N GLU A 202 33.96 -10.61 16.91
CA GLU A 202 33.30 -11.82 16.44
C GLU A 202 34.04 -12.45 15.27
N ARG A 203 34.13 -13.78 15.24
CA ARG A 203 34.65 -14.52 14.09
C ARG A 203 33.55 -14.74 13.07
N VAL A 204 33.71 -14.15 11.89
CA VAL A 204 32.74 -14.22 10.80
C VAL A 204 33.21 -15.16 9.70
N ALA A 205 32.26 -15.86 9.08
CA ALA A 205 32.50 -16.65 7.88
C ALA A 205 32.37 -15.80 6.61
N VAL A 206 32.81 -16.34 5.49
CA VAL A 206 32.54 -15.76 4.15
C VAL A 206 31.02 -15.63 3.97
N ASP A 207 30.57 -14.53 3.35
CA ASP A 207 29.17 -14.14 3.16
C ASP A 207 28.35 -13.82 4.43
N ALA A 208 28.98 -13.81 5.62
CA ALA A 208 28.32 -13.34 6.83
C ALA A 208 27.86 -11.89 6.66
N ARG A 209 26.61 -11.59 7.07
CA ARG A 209 26.05 -10.24 7.05
C ARG A 209 26.62 -9.43 8.20
N ILE A 210 27.14 -8.24 7.91
CA ILE A 210 27.79 -7.39 8.91
C ILE A 210 26.91 -6.21 9.28
N ILE A 211 26.56 -5.37 8.30
CA ILE A 211 25.65 -4.24 8.48
C ILE A 211 24.72 -4.11 7.28
N GLU A 212 23.54 -3.54 7.51
CA GLU A 212 22.63 -3.08 6.47
C GLU A 212 22.69 -1.55 6.41
N VAL A 213 22.90 -1.00 5.21
CA VAL A 213 22.89 0.45 4.93
C VAL A 213 21.71 0.74 4.02
N VAL A 214 20.93 1.77 4.34
CA VAL A 214 19.74 2.18 3.60
C VAL A 214 19.79 3.65 3.24
N ASP A 215 19.38 3.98 2.03
CA ASP A 215 19.19 5.37 1.59
C ASP A 215 17.73 5.79 1.79
N LEU A 216 17.47 6.60 2.81
CA LEU A 216 16.12 7.09 3.10
C LEU A 216 15.69 8.29 2.24
N SER A 217 16.54 8.77 1.32
CA SER A 217 16.19 9.87 0.41
C SER A 217 15.12 9.47 -0.62
N ARG A 218 15.00 8.17 -0.88
CA ARG A 218 14.06 7.59 -1.83
C ARG A 218 13.34 6.42 -1.18
N LEU A 219 12.08 6.66 -0.80
CA LEU A 219 11.23 5.65 -0.20
C LEU A 219 10.10 5.27 -1.17
N GLU A 220 9.74 4.01 -1.16
CA GLU A 220 8.60 3.45 -1.88
C GLU A 220 7.71 2.67 -0.94
N LEU A 221 6.40 2.79 -1.15
CA LEU A 221 5.42 1.89 -0.57
C LEU A 221 5.32 0.65 -1.46
N GLU A 222 5.56 -0.53 -0.92
CA GLU A 222 5.23 -1.80 -1.56
C GLU A 222 3.81 -2.18 -1.17
N ALA A 223 2.86 -1.94 -2.06
CA ALA A 223 1.45 -2.28 -1.87
C ALA A 223 1.11 -3.58 -2.60
N LEU A 224 0.42 -4.49 -1.92
CA LEU A 224 0.00 -5.77 -2.46
C LEU A 224 -1.47 -5.70 -2.88
N LEU A 225 -1.73 -5.63 -4.17
CA LEU A 225 -3.07 -5.52 -4.73
C LEU A 225 -3.61 -6.88 -5.18
N THR A 226 -4.94 -7.02 -5.18
CA THR A 226 -5.58 -8.16 -5.83
C THR A 226 -5.34 -8.11 -7.35
N PRO A 227 -5.38 -9.23 -8.06
CA PRO A 227 -5.27 -9.21 -9.53
C PRO A 227 -6.31 -8.30 -10.19
N ALA A 228 -7.55 -8.30 -9.68
CA ALA A 228 -8.63 -7.45 -10.21
C ALA A 228 -8.33 -5.96 -10.05
N ASP A 229 -7.89 -5.52 -8.86
CA ASP A 229 -7.54 -4.13 -8.59
C ASP A 229 -6.31 -3.70 -9.41
N SER A 230 -5.34 -4.59 -9.58
CA SER A 230 -4.11 -4.31 -10.33
C SER A 230 -4.36 -3.98 -11.81
N LEU A 231 -5.44 -4.50 -12.41
CA LEU A 231 -5.80 -4.20 -13.80
C LEU A 231 -6.25 -2.74 -14.00
N ALA A 232 -6.78 -2.10 -12.96
CA ALA A 232 -7.17 -0.69 -12.99
C ALA A 232 -6.00 0.27 -12.75
N VAL A 233 -4.85 -0.23 -12.28
CA VAL A 233 -3.69 0.59 -11.94
C VAL A 233 -2.79 0.84 -13.14
N ARG A 234 -2.27 2.06 -13.24
CA ARG A 234 -1.31 2.49 -14.27
C ARG A 234 -0.15 3.23 -13.63
N VAL A 235 1.03 3.10 -14.21
CA VAL A 235 2.21 3.90 -13.82
C VAL A 235 1.90 5.39 -14.01
N GLY A 236 2.31 6.20 -13.03
CA GLY A 236 2.07 7.64 -13.00
C GLY A 236 0.78 8.08 -12.30
N GLN A 237 -0.09 7.17 -11.91
CA GLN A 237 -1.27 7.51 -11.10
C GLN A 237 -0.85 8.01 -9.70
N LYS A 238 -1.63 8.93 -9.16
CA LYS A 238 -1.40 9.55 -7.85
C LYS A 238 -2.13 8.79 -6.75
N ALA A 239 -1.53 8.78 -5.58
CA ALA A 239 -2.13 8.26 -4.37
C ALA A 239 -1.97 9.26 -3.23
N LEU A 240 -2.90 9.25 -2.28
CA LEU A 240 -2.78 9.94 -1.01
C LEU A 240 -2.61 8.88 0.08
N LEU A 241 -1.46 8.94 0.75
CA LEU A 241 -1.06 7.98 1.76
C LEU A 241 -1.17 8.61 3.14
N THR A 242 -1.71 7.88 4.09
CA THR A 242 -1.72 8.22 5.51
C THR A 242 -0.74 7.31 6.23
N ILE A 243 0.14 7.89 7.01
CA ILE A 243 1.14 7.19 7.81
C ILE A 243 0.68 7.25 9.25
N ASP A 244 0.67 6.12 9.94
CA ASP A 244 0.27 6.08 11.34
C ASP A 244 1.13 7.03 12.18
N GLY A 245 0.45 7.93 12.92
CA GLY A 245 1.11 8.98 13.72
C GLY A 245 1.35 10.31 13.01
N THR A 246 0.97 10.46 11.73
CA THR A 246 1.00 11.76 11.03
C THR A 246 -0.40 12.27 10.74
N ALA A 247 -0.62 13.58 10.93
CA ALA A 247 -1.91 14.21 10.62
C ALA A 247 -2.07 14.55 9.14
N THR A 248 -0.97 14.64 8.40
CA THR A 248 -0.95 15.12 7.01
C THR A 248 -0.80 13.94 6.05
N PRO A 249 -1.71 13.78 5.07
CA PRO A 249 -1.53 12.80 4.01
C PRO A 249 -0.28 13.11 3.16
N VAL A 250 0.48 12.09 2.84
CA VAL A 250 1.69 12.20 2.03
C VAL A 250 1.36 11.80 0.58
N PRO A 251 1.64 12.65 -0.40
CA PRO A 251 1.42 12.31 -1.80
C PRO A 251 2.40 11.21 -2.25
N ALA A 252 1.91 10.34 -3.11
CA ALA A 252 2.72 9.30 -3.72
C ALA A 252 2.29 9.09 -5.19
N THR A 253 3.18 8.50 -5.96
CA THR A 253 2.96 8.24 -7.37
C THR A 253 3.35 6.80 -7.70
N VAL A 254 2.53 6.09 -8.46
CA VAL A 254 2.85 4.73 -8.93
C VAL A 254 4.10 4.78 -9.80
N ALA A 255 5.19 4.22 -9.31
CA ALA A 255 6.47 4.17 -10.00
C ALA A 255 6.57 2.94 -10.93
N ARG A 256 6.12 1.78 -10.44
CA ARG A 256 6.15 0.53 -11.19
C ARG A 256 5.14 -0.48 -10.67
N ILE A 257 4.78 -1.43 -11.52
CA ILE A 257 3.87 -2.54 -11.21
C ILE A 257 4.63 -3.83 -11.51
N SER A 258 4.58 -4.79 -10.61
CA SER A 258 5.21 -6.10 -10.86
C SER A 258 4.55 -6.78 -12.06
N PRO A 259 5.32 -7.35 -12.99
CA PRO A 259 4.76 -8.10 -14.12
C PRO A 259 4.18 -9.45 -13.70
N SER A 260 4.46 -9.91 -12.49
CA SER A 260 4.03 -11.22 -11.97
C SER A 260 3.39 -11.09 -10.59
N ALA A 261 2.38 -11.93 -10.34
CA ALA A 261 1.81 -12.09 -9.01
C ALA A 261 2.74 -12.93 -8.12
N GLN A 262 2.74 -12.66 -6.83
CA GLN A 262 3.49 -13.44 -5.84
C GLN A 262 2.87 -14.84 -5.67
N ALA A 263 3.70 -15.85 -5.69
CA ALA A 263 3.30 -17.22 -5.39
C ALA A 263 2.78 -17.30 -3.93
N GLY A 264 1.64 -17.97 -3.74
CA GLY A 264 1.00 -18.13 -2.43
C GLY A 264 -0.09 -17.09 -2.15
N SER A 265 0.22 -15.81 -2.09
CA SER A 265 -0.77 -14.74 -1.85
C SER A 265 -1.61 -14.40 -3.07
N ARG A 266 -1.13 -14.69 -4.27
CA ARG A 266 -1.72 -14.29 -5.56
C ARG A 266 -1.90 -12.78 -5.72
N THR A 267 -1.18 -11.99 -4.94
CA THR A 267 -1.21 -10.52 -5.02
C THR A 267 -0.18 -10.01 -6.02
N VAL A 268 -0.45 -8.85 -6.60
CA VAL A 268 0.45 -8.15 -7.52
C VAL A 268 1.09 -6.99 -6.74
N PRO A 269 2.42 -7.00 -6.55
CA PRO A 269 3.11 -5.87 -5.95
C PRO A 269 3.06 -4.63 -6.83
N VAL A 270 2.62 -3.52 -6.25
CA VAL A 270 2.65 -2.19 -6.86
C VAL A 270 3.52 -1.29 -5.99
N TYR A 271 4.46 -0.61 -6.61
CA TYR A 271 5.42 0.25 -5.92
C TYR A 271 5.06 1.70 -6.15
N LEU A 272 4.76 2.40 -5.06
CA LEU A 272 4.43 3.82 -5.09
C LEU A 272 5.60 4.62 -4.51
N ARG A 273 6.21 5.49 -5.31
CA ARG A 273 7.21 6.43 -4.83
C ARG A 273 6.53 7.47 -3.94
N VAL A 274 7.06 7.63 -2.74
CA VAL A 274 6.57 8.60 -1.77
C VAL A 274 7.27 9.94 -2.01
N ASP A 275 6.49 10.98 -2.23
CA ASP A 275 6.99 12.33 -2.48
C ASP A 275 7.11 13.06 -1.12
N GLN A 276 8.26 12.90 -0.47
CA GLN A 276 8.54 13.55 0.81
C GLN A 276 8.96 15.00 0.61
N ALA A 277 8.25 15.94 1.21
CA ALA A 277 8.65 17.36 1.18
C ALA A 277 9.86 17.59 2.08
N LYS A 278 10.77 18.49 1.66
CA LYS A 278 11.92 18.89 2.47
C LYS A 278 11.44 19.61 3.74
N GLY A 279 11.80 19.10 4.91
CA GLY A 279 11.46 19.69 6.22
C GLY A 279 10.33 18.99 6.97
N GLU A 280 9.71 17.97 6.40
CA GLU A 280 8.79 17.11 7.11
C GLU A 280 9.50 16.07 8.00
N THR A 281 8.75 15.46 8.91
CA THR A 281 9.26 14.39 9.77
C THR A 281 9.91 13.30 8.91
N PRO A 282 11.16 12.92 9.16
CA PRO A 282 11.85 11.94 8.34
C PRO A 282 11.16 10.58 8.43
N LEU A 283 10.70 10.09 7.29
CA LEU A 283 10.10 8.77 7.18
C LEU A 283 11.17 7.70 7.36
N ARG A 284 10.78 6.56 7.90
CA ARG A 284 11.67 5.43 8.17
C ARG A 284 11.23 4.20 7.37
N GLN A 285 12.19 3.38 7.01
CA GLN A 285 11.91 2.06 6.46
C GLN A 285 11.10 1.22 7.48
N GLY A 286 10.15 0.44 7.00
CA GLY A 286 9.32 -0.43 7.82
C GLY A 286 8.06 0.21 8.38
N LEU A 287 7.85 1.53 8.25
CA LEU A 287 6.59 2.16 8.64
C LEU A 287 5.44 1.60 7.81
N PHE A 288 4.34 1.27 8.49
CA PHE A 288 3.10 0.88 7.83
C PHE A 288 2.37 2.11 7.31
N VAL A 289 1.87 2.01 6.10
CA VAL A 289 1.21 3.09 5.38
C VAL A 289 -0.03 2.55 4.70
N GLN A 290 -1.09 3.33 4.75
CA GLN A 290 -2.34 3.05 4.06
C GLN A 290 -2.82 4.27 3.29
N GLY A 291 -3.65 4.07 2.27
CA GLY A 291 -4.15 5.18 1.50
C GLY A 291 -5.06 4.76 0.37
N THR A 292 -5.30 5.69 -0.54
CA THR A 292 -6.14 5.46 -1.72
C THR A 292 -5.40 5.89 -2.96
N LEU A 293 -5.32 4.96 -3.91
CA LEU A 293 -4.77 5.19 -5.24
C LEU A 293 -5.89 5.68 -6.17
N ASP A 294 -5.71 6.84 -6.78
CA ASP A 294 -6.64 7.39 -7.78
C ASP A 294 -6.52 6.60 -9.09
N THR A 295 -7.55 5.82 -9.40
CA THR A 295 -7.63 5.03 -10.64
C THR A 295 -8.46 5.70 -11.72
N GLY A 296 -9.06 6.86 -11.43
CA GLY A 296 -9.85 7.64 -12.35
C GLY A 296 -11.12 8.19 -11.74
N ARG A 297 -11.96 8.74 -12.59
CA ARG A 297 -13.28 9.25 -12.21
C ARG A 297 -14.32 8.57 -13.08
N ALA A 298 -15.44 8.20 -12.46
CA ALA A 298 -16.61 7.74 -13.17
C ALA A 298 -17.84 8.53 -12.75
N GLU A 299 -18.69 8.84 -13.71
CA GLU A 299 -20.00 9.38 -13.43
C GLU A 299 -20.94 8.26 -13.04
N VAL A 300 -21.25 8.18 -11.76
CA VAL A 300 -22.07 7.10 -11.16
C VAL A 300 -23.18 7.69 -10.31
N LEU A 301 -24.25 6.91 -10.14
CA LEU A 301 -25.31 7.27 -9.20
C LEU A 301 -24.79 7.16 -7.78
N THR A 302 -24.96 8.20 -6.98
CA THR A 302 -24.40 8.28 -5.63
C THR A 302 -25.43 8.68 -4.60
N VAL A 303 -25.21 8.19 -3.39
CA VAL A 303 -25.90 8.63 -2.17
C VAL A 303 -24.88 8.79 -1.06
N PRO A 304 -25.14 9.60 -0.02
CA PRO A 304 -24.34 9.59 1.19
C PRO A 304 -24.30 8.20 1.82
N LEU A 305 -23.15 7.78 2.32
CA LEU A 305 -22.95 6.44 2.87
C LEU A 305 -23.89 6.15 4.06
N ASP A 306 -24.22 7.15 4.84
CA ASP A 306 -25.15 7.06 5.99
C ASP A 306 -26.61 6.75 5.58
N ALA A 307 -26.98 7.03 4.32
CA ALA A 307 -28.31 6.68 3.79
C ALA A 307 -28.44 5.19 3.43
N VAL A 308 -27.32 4.48 3.24
CA VAL A 308 -27.31 3.04 2.95
C VAL A 308 -27.49 2.24 4.23
N ARG A 309 -28.48 1.38 4.25
CA ARG A 309 -28.77 0.48 5.38
C ARG A 309 -28.21 -0.90 5.13
N THR A 310 -27.64 -1.51 6.17
CA THR A 310 -26.98 -2.83 6.12
C THR A 310 -27.47 -3.78 7.20
N ASP A 311 -28.61 -3.47 7.82
CA ASP A 311 -29.24 -4.29 8.86
C ASP A 311 -30.01 -5.50 8.30
N LYS A 312 -30.11 -5.62 6.95
CA LYS A 312 -30.61 -6.78 6.22
C LYS A 312 -29.47 -7.50 5.48
N PRO A 313 -29.70 -8.75 5.04
CA PRO A 313 -28.69 -9.51 4.29
C PRO A 313 -28.14 -8.81 3.05
N ALA A 314 -28.97 -8.00 2.36
CA ALA A 314 -28.56 -7.14 1.24
C ALA A 314 -28.65 -5.67 1.64
N PRO A 315 -27.69 -4.83 1.26
CA PRO A 315 -27.76 -3.37 1.45
C PRO A 315 -28.99 -2.81 0.74
N TYR A 316 -29.66 -1.84 1.37
CA TYR A 316 -30.83 -1.20 0.80
C TYR A 316 -30.90 0.29 1.13
N LEU A 317 -31.71 1.00 0.34
CA LEU A 317 -32.09 2.40 0.58
C LEU A 317 -33.55 2.48 0.99
N GLN A 318 -33.86 3.40 1.88
CA GLN A 318 -35.23 3.80 2.18
C GLN A 318 -35.65 4.87 1.19
N THR A 319 -36.45 4.50 0.20
CA THR A 319 -36.94 5.39 -0.85
C THR A 319 -38.33 5.88 -0.55
N LEU A 320 -38.68 7.05 -1.05
CA LEU A 320 -40.05 7.58 -0.98
C LEU A 320 -40.77 7.32 -2.32
N LYS A 321 -41.75 6.44 -2.32
CA LYS A 321 -42.56 6.12 -3.48
C LYS A 321 -44.04 6.40 -3.15
N ASP A 322 -44.70 7.23 -3.94
CA ASP A 322 -46.10 7.63 -3.76
C ASP A 322 -46.46 8.09 -2.33
N GLY A 323 -45.53 8.85 -1.70
CA GLY A 323 -45.69 9.34 -0.33
C GLY A 323 -45.56 8.28 0.77
N ARG A 324 -45.01 7.09 0.43
CA ARG A 324 -44.77 5.98 1.36
C ARG A 324 -43.32 5.53 1.30
N ILE A 325 -42.83 5.04 2.43
CA ILE A 325 -41.49 4.42 2.50
C ILE A 325 -41.51 3.08 1.80
N ALA A 326 -40.62 2.87 0.86
CA ALA A 326 -40.31 1.61 0.22
C ALA A 326 -38.83 1.27 0.35
N TYR A 327 -38.50 -0.01 0.46
CA TYR A 327 -37.13 -0.46 0.50
C TYR A 327 -36.67 -0.86 -0.90
N ALA A 328 -35.57 -0.27 -1.33
CA ALA A 328 -34.93 -0.61 -2.60
C ALA A 328 -33.59 -1.27 -2.31
N GLU A 329 -33.44 -2.53 -2.68
CA GLU A 329 -32.13 -3.21 -2.61
C GLU A 329 -31.16 -2.56 -3.59
N VAL A 330 -29.93 -2.34 -3.14
CA VAL A 330 -28.88 -1.72 -3.93
C VAL A 330 -27.57 -2.49 -3.83
N LYS A 331 -26.79 -2.43 -4.90
CA LYS A 331 -25.39 -2.83 -4.86
C LYS A 331 -24.56 -1.60 -4.60
N THR A 332 -23.72 -1.65 -3.57
CA THR A 332 -22.79 -0.56 -3.25
C THR A 332 -21.46 -0.77 -3.98
N GLY A 333 -20.93 0.31 -4.56
CA GLY A 333 -19.65 0.33 -5.27
C GLY A 333 -18.59 1.20 -4.61
N ALA A 334 -17.86 1.96 -5.42
CA ALA A 334 -16.80 2.85 -4.99
C ALA A 334 -17.29 3.90 -3.99
N ARG A 335 -16.42 4.28 -3.06
CA ARG A 335 -16.67 5.32 -2.06
C ARG A 335 -15.69 6.47 -2.26
N SER A 336 -16.15 7.69 -2.04
CA SER A 336 -15.28 8.87 -2.08
C SER A 336 -15.77 9.92 -1.09
N VAL A 337 -14.86 10.74 -0.59
CA VAL A 337 -15.20 11.87 0.27
C VAL A 337 -15.32 13.12 -0.58
N ILE A 338 -16.51 13.75 -0.57
CA ILE A 338 -16.81 15.01 -1.25
C ILE A 338 -17.30 15.98 -0.18
N ASP A 339 -16.69 17.13 -0.06
CA ASP A 339 -17.04 18.18 0.91
C ASP A 339 -17.17 17.68 2.37
N GLY A 340 -16.28 16.76 2.76
CA GLY A 340 -16.25 16.19 4.12
C GLY A 340 -17.28 15.09 4.39
N GLN A 341 -18.14 14.77 3.41
CA GLN A 341 -19.12 13.70 3.50
C GLN A 341 -18.71 12.51 2.63
N THR A 342 -18.86 11.29 3.16
CA THR A 342 -18.59 10.08 2.38
C THR A 342 -19.78 9.73 1.49
N TRP A 343 -19.55 9.68 0.19
CA TRP A 343 -20.49 9.25 -0.83
C TRP A 343 -20.15 7.85 -1.32
N VAL A 344 -21.18 7.11 -1.67
CA VAL A 344 -21.04 5.75 -2.20
C VAL A 344 -21.79 5.62 -3.51
N ALA A 345 -21.17 4.96 -4.49
CA ALA A 345 -21.83 4.57 -5.73
C ALA A 345 -22.88 3.50 -5.46
N VAL A 346 -24.06 3.66 -6.06
CA VAL A 346 -25.17 2.70 -5.92
C VAL A 346 -25.70 2.29 -7.28
N GLU A 347 -26.06 1.00 -7.37
CA GLU A 347 -26.76 0.42 -8.51
C GLU A 347 -28.08 -0.18 -8.02
N GLY A 348 -29.12 -0.15 -8.87
CA GLY A 348 -30.44 -0.71 -8.56
C GLY A 348 -31.53 0.32 -8.33
N VAL A 349 -31.19 1.63 -8.34
CA VAL A 349 -32.16 2.72 -8.21
C VAL A 349 -31.98 3.73 -9.35
N PRO A 350 -33.09 4.32 -9.88
CA PRO A 350 -33.02 5.35 -10.91
C PRO A 350 -32.43 6.67 -10.40
N ASP A 351 -31.90 7.46 -11.34
CA ASP A 351 -31.53 8.87 -11.07
C ASP A 351 -32.77 9.68 -10.64
N GLY A 352 -32.57 10.60 -9.69
CA GLY A 352 -33.66 11.42 -9.16
C GLY A 352 -34.53 10.75 -8.09
N THR A 353 -34.27 9.48 -7.72
CA THR A 353 -35.02 8.78 -6.67
C THR A 353 -34.86 9.49 -5.32
N PRO A 354 -35.96 9.89 -4.64
CA PRO A 354 -35.86 10.45 -3.30
C PRO A 354 -35.56 9.34 -2.27
N VAL A 355 -34.55 9.55 -1.44
CA VAL A 355 -34.04 8.63 -0.42
C VAL A 355 -34.04 9.32 0.93
N ILE A 356 -34.35 8.60 1.99
CA ILE A 356 -34.34 9.13 3.35
C ILE A 356 -32.90 9.22 3.86
N ALA A 357 -32.54 10.36 4.43
CA ALA A 357 -31.23 10.61 5.01
C ALA A 357 -30.93 9.66 6.19
N GLY A 358 -29.66 9.27 6.32
CA GLY A 358 -29.22 8.31 7.31
C GLY A 358 -29.53 8.66 8.76
N ARG A 359 -29.55 9.95 9.09
CA ARG A 359 -29.77 10.48 10.43
C ARG A 359 -31.17 10.20 11.02
N ILE A 360 -32.19 9.93 10.18
CA ILE A 360 -33.56 9.65 10.65
C ILE A 360 -33.71 8.24 11.25
N GLY A 361 -32.76 7.36 10.97
CA GLY A 361 -32.87 5.99 11.40
C GLY A 361 -33.74 5.11 10.48
N GLN A 362 -34.16 3.95 10.99
CA GLN A 362 -34.96 2.98 10.22
C GLN A 362 -36.44 3.30 10.36
N LEU A 363 -37.11 3.56 9.23
CA LEU A 363 -38.54 3.69 9.13
C LEU A 363 -39.17 2.38 8.61
N ARG A 364 -40.35 2.06 9.05
CA ARG A 364 -41.06 0.84 8.58
C ARG A 364 -41.54 1.01 7.14
N GLU A 365 -41.42 -0.04 6.35
CA GLU A 365 -41.99 -0.08 5.00
C GLU A 365 -43.49 0.18 5.02
N GLY A 366 -43.98 1.00 4.09
CA GLY A 366 -45.36 1.42 4.01
C GLY A 366 -45.74 2.62 4.89
N THR A 367 -44.83 3.13 5.74
CA THR A 367 -45.13 4.33 6.54
C THR A 367 -45.42 5.53 5.62
N THR A 368 -46.56 6.22 5.88
CA THR A 368 -46.96 7.39 5.12
C THR A 368 -46.13 8.59 5.56
N VAL A 369 -45.54 9.30 4.62
CA VAL A 369 -44.68 10.48 4.83
C VAL A 369 -45.36 11.69 4.22
N ALA A 370 -45.56 12.74 5.00
CA ALA A 370 -45.92 14.07 4.51
C ALA A 370 -44.61 14.89 4.35
N SER A 371 -44.23 15.17 3.09
CA SER A 371 -43.09 16.05 2.81
C SER A 371 -43.48 17.47 3.17
N ALA A 372 -42.75 18.11 4.07
CA ALA A 372 -42.89 19.55 4.26
C ALA A 372 -42.49 20.26 2.98
N LYS A 373 -43.42 21.05 2.39
CA LYS A 373 -43.19 21.89 1.23
C LYS A 373 -42.01 22.80 1.53
N PRO A 374 -41.01 22.95 0.62
CA PRO A 374 -39.85 23.81 0.88
C PRO A 374 -40.30 25.23 1.16
N ALA A 375 -39.97 25.75 2.31
CA ALA A 375 -40.13 27.15 2.68
C ALA A 375 -39.06 27.99 1.94
N ALA A 376 -39.22 28.14 0.63
CA ALA A 376 -38.37 28.97 -0.19
C ALA A 376 -39.28 30.02 -0.89
N ALA A 377 -39.45 31.16 -0.28
CA ALA A 377 -39.79 32.48 -0.89
C ALA A 377 -40.38 33.52 0.09
N ALA A 378 -39.90 33.59 1.33
CA ALA A 378 -40.39 34.64 2.25
C ALA A 378 -39.29 35.59 2.77
N GLN A 379 -38.11 35.59 2.22
CA GLN A 379 -37.02 36.50 2.67
C GLN A 379 -36.48 37.48 1.60
N ALA A 380 -37.15 37.64 0.46
CA ALA A 380 -36.72 38.59 -0.57
C ALA A 380 -37.57 39.88 -0.64
N ALA A 381 -38.50 40.11 0.31
CA ALA A 381 -39.43 41.27 0.23
C ALA A 381 -39.27 42.34 1.34
N SER A 382 -38.21 42.29 2.17
CA SER A 382 -38.08 43.28 3.26
C SER A 382 -36.77 44.08 3.26
N ALA A 383 -36.15 44.29 2.11
CA ALA A 383 -34.94 45.12 2.00
C ALA A 383 -35.00 46.07 0.80
N SER A 384 -36.01 46.96 0.75
CA SER A 384 -35.96 48.17 -0.11
C SER A 384 -36.80 49.28 0.44
N THR A 385 -36.26 49.98 1.45
CA THR A 385 -36.71 51.35 1.74
C THR A 385 -35.47 52.25 1.74
N PRO A 386 -35.34 53.21 0.82
CA PRO A 386 -34.27 54.19 0.86
C PRO A 386 -34.59 55.23 1.92
N ARG A 387 -33.75 55.39 2.89
CA ARG A 387 -33.80 56.46 3.87
C ARG A 387 -33.06 57.69 3.31
N THR A 388 -33.80 58.66 2.86
CA THR A 388 -33.35 60.02 2.55
C THR A 388 -32.96 60.70 3.86
N ALA A 389 -31.76 61.27 3.90
CA ALA A 389 -31.30 62.19 4.93
C ALA A 389 -31.60 63.70 4.51
N PRO A 390 -31.70 64.58 5.50
CA PRO A 390 -31.31 65.99 5.23
C PRO A 390 -29.82 66.22 5.55
#